data_234d6fd3ac0baf9fe5352ebe60d393e3
#
_entry.id   234d6fd3ac0baf9fe5352ebe60d393e3
#
_cell.length_a   1.000
_cell.length_b   1.000
_cell.length_c   1.000
_cell.angle_alpha   90.00
_cell.angle_beta   90.00
_cell.angle_gamma   90.00
#
_symmetry.space_group_name_H-M   'P 1'
#
loop_
_entity.id
_entity.type
_entity.pdbx_description
1 polymer ?
#
loop_
_entity_poly.entity_id
_entity_poly.type
_entity_poly.pdbx_seq_one_letter_code
_entity_poly.pdbx_strand_id
1 'polypeptide(L)'
;MSKTIISSDKKEIIIGFDQPFCIIGERINPTGRKLMASEMKSGDYSRVISDAEAQVNAGAHMLDVNAGIPLADEPAILAKSIQLVQDVVDVPLSIDSSIVEALESGLSVYKGRPLVNSVTGEEERLEMILPLVKKYDAAVVAISNDESGISEDPNVRYDVAKKIVERAEDYGIKRQDVVVDPLVMPVGAINSAGIGVFKLIRRLREELKVNTTCGASNISFGLPNRHGLNSSFLSMAMGAGMTSAIMNPLHNEEVTAIKGADVMMGVDPECRRWIKTFREPSVEKGGENSRTRPRRRRRQ
;
A
#
# COMPACT_ATOMS: atom_id res chain seq x y z
N MET A 1 -18.63 4.19 -7.36
CA MET A 1 -17.64 3.75 -6.35
C MET A 1 -16.38 4.57 -6.52
N SER A 2 -15.71 4.92 -5.42
CA SER A 2 -14.48 5.73 -5.46
C SER A 2 -13.36 4.97 -6.15
N LYS A 3 -12.66 5.59 -7.09
CA LYS A 3 -11.51 5.05 -7.81
C LYS A 3 -10.40 6.08 -7.77
N THR A 4 -9.33 5.78 -7.02
CA THR A 4 -8.12 6.59 -6.99
C THR A 4 -7.17 6.07 -8.06
N ILE A 5 -6.86 6.89 -9.04
CA ILE A 5 -5.95 6.54 -10.14
C ILE A 5 -4.57 7.07 -9.82
N ILE A 6 -3.59 6.19 -9.82
CA ILE A 6 -2.16 6.50 -9.62
C ILE A 6 -1.40 5.92 -10.80
N SER A 7 -0.41 6.66 -11.34
CA SER A 7 0.35 6.17 -12.49
C SER A 7 1.83 6.53 -12.42
N SER A 8 2.66 5.70 -13.00
CA SER A 8 3.98 6.07 -13.52
C SER A 8 3.83 6.52 -14.98
N ASP A 9 4.94 6.74 -15.66
CA ASP A 9 4.98 6.94 -17.12
C ASP A 9 4.73 5.64 -17.91
N LYS A 10 4.74 4.48 -17.26
CA LYS A 10 4.64 3.14 -17.90
C LYS A 10 3.42 2.35 -17.46
N LYS A 11 2.87 2.62 -16.27
CA LYS A 11 1.82 1.79 -15.68
C LYS A 11 0.85 2.62 -14.85
N GLU A 12 -0.44 2.31 -14.99
CA GLU A 12 -1.52 2.84 -14.16
C GLU A 12 -2.03 1.76 -13.22
N ILE A 13 -2.39 2.16 -12.01
CA ILE A 13 -3.13 1.34 -11.04
C ILE A 13 -4.37 2.08 -10.56
N ILE A 14 -5.36 1.33 -10.15
CA ILE A 14 -6.60 1.86 -9.58
C ILE A 14 -6.77 1.26 -8.18
N ILE A 15 -6.84 2.13 -7.17
CA ILE A 15 -7.26 1.74 -5.82
C ILE A 15 -8.77 1.93 -5.75
N GLY A 16 -9.52 0.89 -5.39
CA GLY A 16 -10.97 0.94 -5.39
C GLY A 16 -11.62 -0.29 -4.79
N PHE A 17 -12.91 -0.18 -4.41
CA PHE A 17 -13.66 -1.25 -3.72
C PHE A 17 -14.00 -2.45 -4.64
N ASP A 18 -13.92 -2.26 -5.94
CA ASP A 18 -14.14 -3.27 -6.98
C ASP A 18 -12.84 -3.72 -7.66
N GLN A 19 -11.70 -3.34 -7.07
CA GLN A 19 -10.37 -3.64 -7.58
C GLN A 19 -9.65 -4.62 -6.64
N PRO A 20 -8.63 -5.35 -7.15
CA PRO A 20 -7.72 -6.08 -6.30
C PRO A 20 -7.10 -5.18 -5.24
N PHE A 21 -6.86 -5.75 -4.05
CA PHE A 21 -6.21 -5.01 -2.97
C PHE A 21 -4.84 -4.48 -3.43
N CYS A 22 -4.59 -3.20 -3.21
CA CYS A 22 -3.34 -2.58 -3.63
C CYS A 22 -2.24 -2.75 -2.54
N ILE A 23 -1.20 -3.50 -2.86
CA ILE A 23 -0.01 -3.66 -2.02
C ILE A 23 0.97 -2.54 -2.35
N ILE A 24 1.29 -1.70 -1.36
CA ILE A 24 2.29 -0.63 -1.44
C ILE A 24 3.53 -1.09 -0.68
N GLY A 25 4.63 -1.29 -1.39
CA GLY A 25 5.85 -1.85 -0.79
C GLY A 25 6.60 -0.83 0.06
N GLU A 26 6.92 -1.17 1.32
CA GLU A 26 7.47 -0.27 2.35
C GLU A 26 8.99 -0.29 2.48
N ARG A 27 9.73 -1.09 1.66
CA ARG A 27 11.15 -1.37 1.95
C ARG A 27 12.11 -0.23 1.62
N ILE A 28 11.72 0.74 0.82
CA ILE A 28 12.54 1.92 0.52
C ILE A 28 12.28 2.98 1.59
N ASN A 29 12.74 2.69 2.80
CA ASN A 29 12.62 3.57 3.96
C ASN A 29 13.86 3.37 4.86
N PRO A 30 14.70 4.40 5.07
CA PRO A 30 15.90 4.31 5.89
C PRO A 30 15.61 4.25 7.40
N THR A 31 14.39 4.56 7.84
CA THR A 31 14.00 4.51 9.25
C THR A 31 14.16 3.10 9.81
N GLY A 32 14.97 2.96 10.86
CA GLY A 32 15.31 1.67 11.45
C GLY A 32 16.27 0.80 10.63
N ARG A 33 16.68 1.25 9.44
CA ARG A 33 17.58 0.55 8.51
C ARG A 33 18.92 1.27 8.39
N LYS A 34 19.74 1.20 9.45
CA LYS A 34 21.00 1.95 9.57
C LYS A 34 21.94 1.82 8.36
N LEU A 35 22.03 0.62 7.76
CA LEU A 35 22.87 0.41 6.59
C LEU A 35 22.33 1.15 5.37
N MET A 36 21.03 1.06 5.07
CA MET A 36 20.39 1.81 3.98
C MET A 36 20.57 3.32 4.18
N ALA A 37 20.37 3.82 5.40
CA ALA A 37 20.56 5.24 5.71
C ALA A 37 22.01 5.70 5.44
N SER A 38 23.00 4.88 5.83
CA SER A 38 24.42 5.18 5.58
C SER A 38 24.76 5.17 4.09
N GLU A 39 24.27 4.18 3.34
CA GLU A 39 24.47 4.05 1.89
C GLU A 39 23.86 5.24 1.16
N MET A 40 22.58 5.56 1.38
CA MET A 40 21.90 6.71 0.77
C MET A 40 22.62 8.03 1.08
N LYS A 41 23.06 8.21 2.32
CA LYS A 41 23.82 9.43 2.74
C LYS A 41 25.17 9.54 2.04
N SER A 42 25.82 8.43 1.70
CA SER A 42 27.09 8.41 0.95
C SER A 42 26.91 8.44 -0.57
N GLY A 43 25.66 8.45 -1.07
CA GLY A 43 25.36 8.43 -2.50
C GLY A 43 25.34 7.04 -3.12
N ASP A 44 25.37 5.98 -2.32
CA ASP A 44 25.16 4.60 -2.79
C ASP A 44 23.66 4.22 -2.69
N TYR A 45 23.03 4.07 -3.84
CA TYR A 45 21.62 3.70 -3.97
C TYR A 45 21.41 2.24 -4.41
N SER A 46 22.46 1.40 -4.41
CA SER A 46 22.37 0.01 -4.87
C SER A 46 21.31 -0.78 -4.13
N ARG A 47 21.14 -0.54 -2.81
CA ARG A 47 20.10 -1.16 -1.99
C ARG A 47 18.71 -0.64 -2.31
N VAL A 48 18.56 0.65 -2.61
CA VAL A 48 17.28 1.24 -3.03
C VAL A 48 16.79 0.54 -4.30
N ILE A 49 17.67 0.38 -5.28
CA ILE A 49 17.39 -0.29 -6.56
C ILE A 49 17.02 -1.76 -6.32
N SER A 50 17.85 -2.51 -5.58
CA SER A 50 17.60 -3.94 -5.33
C SER A 50 16.31 -4.18 -4.54
N ASP A 51 16.00 -3.33 -3.55
CA ASP A 51 14.74 -3.41 -2.80
C ASP A 51 13.53 -3.05 -3.67
N ALA A 52 13.65 -2.09 -4.61
CA ALA A 52 12.58 -1.76 -5.54
C ALA A 52 12.22 -2.97 -6.42
N GLU A 53 13.22 -3.56 -7.08
CA GLU A 53 13.03 -4.73 -7.94
C GLU A 53 12.48 -5.94 -7.16
N ALA A 54 13.04 -6.22 -5.97
CA ALA A 54 12.60 -7.33 -5.14
C ALA A 54 11.13 -7.21 -4.73
N GLN A 55 10.68 -6.02 -4.33
CA GLN A 55 9.28 -5.77 -3.93
C GLN A 55 8.31 -5.93 -5.09
N VAL A 56 8.66 -5.42 -6.28
CA VAL A 56 7.82 -5.57 -7.48
C VAL A 56 7.73 -7.04 -7.89
N ASN A 57 8.85 -7.76 -7.88
CA ASN A 57 8.87 -9.20 -8.16
C ASN A 57 8.06 -10.01 -7.14
N ALA A 58 7.97 -9.55 -5.90
CA ALA A 58 7.14 -10.16 -4.85
C ALA A 58 5.65 -9.79 -4.95
N GLY A 59 5.27 -8.91 -5.89
CA GLY A 59 3.88 -8.57 -6.17
C GLY A 59 3.41 -7.22 -5.63
N ALA A 60 4.31 -6.29 -5.29
CA ALA A 60 3.93 -4.91 -5.01
C ALA A 60 3.28 -4.26 -6.24
N HIS A 61 2.18 -3.55 -6.02
CA HIS A 61 1.48 -2.78 -7.06
C HIS A 61 2.01 -1.36 -7.14
N MET A 62 2.51 -0.83 -6.04
CA MET A 62 3.18 0.46 -5.86
C MET A 62 4.36 0.32 -4.91
N LEU A 63 5.26 1.31 -4.90
CA LEU A 63 6.31 1.40 -3.89
C LEU A 63 6.20 2.74 -3.14
N ASP A 64 6.34 2.67 -1.82
CA ASP A 64 6.49 3.83 -0.96
C ASP A 64 7.98 4.17 -0.84
N VAL A 65 8.34 5.43 -1.11
CA VAL A 65 9.73 5.89 -1.15
C VAL A 65 9.92 7.00 -0.13
N ASN A 66 10.71 6.71 0.90
CA ASN A 66 11.08 7.62 1.96
C ASN A 66 12.60 7.81 2.00
N ALA A 67 13.06 9.03 2.32
CA ALA A 67 14.47 9.38 2.43
C ALA A 67 14.80 10.11 3.74
N GLY A 68 13.96 9.98 4.75
CA GLY A 68 14.11 10.63 6.06
C GLY A 68 15.33 10.14 6.84
N ILE A 69 16.48 10.78 6.62
CA ILE A 69 17.74 10.48 7.28
C ILE A 69 18.13 11.71 8.13
N PRO A 70 18.27 11.57 9.44
CA PRO A 70 18.66 12.68 10.29
C PRO A 70 19.96 13.37 9.82
N LEU A 71 19.92 14.70 9.76
CA LEU A 71 21.05 15.53 9.37
C LEU A 71 21.59 15.24 7.95
N ALA A 72 20.71 14.85 7.04
CA ALA A 72 21.02 14.70 5.61
C ALA A 72 20.15 15.66 4.78
N ASP A 73 20.52 15.87 3.53
CA ASP A 73 19.73 16.64 2.55
C ASP A 73 18.59 15.74 2.02
N GLU A 74 17.50 15.66 2.78
CA GLU A 74 16.37 14.80 2.44
C GLU A 74 15.75 15.16 1.07
N PRO A 75 15.53 16.43 0.71
CA PRO A 75 15.06 16.82 -0.61
C PRO A 75 15.87 16.22 -1.77
N ALA A 76 17.19 16.35 -1.70
CA ALA A 76 18.07 15.83 -2.76
C ALA A 76 18.08 14.30 -2.79
N ILE A 77 18.11 13.63 -1.62
CA ILE A 77 18.13 12.17 -1.52
C ILE A 77 16.81 11.57 -2.00
N LEU A 78 15.68 12.17 -1.65
CA LEU A 78 14.34 11.71 -2.06
C LEU A 78 14.17 11.83 -3.57
N ALA A 79 14.48 13.00 -4.14
CA ALA A 79 14.40 13.19 -5.59
C ALA A 79 15.28 12.19 -6.35
N LYS A 80 16.52 11.98 -5.89
CA LYS A 80 17.43 11.00 -6.49
C LYS A 80 16.91 9.56 -6.38
N SER A 81 16.38 9.18 -5.23
CA SER A 81 15.78 7.87 -5.01
C SER A 81 14.60 7.62 -5.95
N ILE A 82 13.70 8.60 -6.10
CA ILE A 82 12.54 8.52 -6.98
C ILE A 82 12.97 8.32 -8.44
N GLN A 83 13.94 9.09 -8.94
CA GLN A 83 14.44 8.93 -10.30
C GLN A 83 14.99 7.52 -10.53
N LEU A 84 15.86 7.03 -9.64
CA LEU A 84 16.49 5.72 -9.78
C LEU A 84 15.47 4.58 -9.68
N VAL A 85 14.47 4.69 -8.82
CA VAL A 85 13.40 3.69 -8.71
C VAL A 85 12.57 3.67 -10.00
N GLN A 86 12.16 4.83 -10.56
CA GLN A 86 11.41 4.90 -11.82
C GLN A 86 12.21 4.38 -13.03
N ASP A 87 13.54 4.43 -12.99
CA ASP A 87 14.37 3.87 -14.05
C ASP A 87 14.36 2.33 -14.09
N VAL A 88 14.17 1.67 -12.93
CA VAL A 88 14.30 0.21 -12.79
C VAL A 88 12.97 -0.54 -12.63
N VAL A 89 11.88 0.14 -12.26
CA VAL A 89 10.54 -0.46 -12.14
C VAL A 89 9.49 0.34 -12.86
N ASP A 90 8.39 -0.34 -13.24
CA ASP A 90 7.27 0.28 -13.97
C ASP A 90 6.13 0.73 -13.05
N VAL A 91 6.10 0.27 -11.80
CA VAL A 91 5.00 0.56 -10.87
C VAL A 91 5.03 2.02 -10.40
N PRO A 92 3.86 2.62 -10.12
CA PRO A 92 3.79 3.97 -9.58
C PRO A 92 4.31 4.05 -8.14
N LEU A 93 4.61 5.28 -7.68
CA LEU A 93 5.21 5.52 -6.37
C LEU A 93 4.28 6.32 -5.45
N SER A 94 4.40 6.02 -4.16
CA SER A 94 4.03 6.87 -3.04
C SER A 94 5.29 7.63 -2.61
N ILE A 95 5.18 8.95 -2.52
CA ILE A 95 6.27 9.86 -2.14
C ILE A 95 6.07 10.21 -0.67
N ASP A 96 6.93 9.66 0.19
CA ASP A 96 6.77 9.71 1.64
C ASP A 96 7.80 10.66 2.26
N SER A 97 7.31 11.77 2.81
CA SER A 97 8.07 12.67 3.66
C SER A 97 7.17 13.52 4.55
N SER A 98 7.68 13.88 5.74
CA SER A 98 7.09 14.91 6.59
C SER A 98 7.60 16.33 6.26
N ILE A 99 8.61 16.46 5.40
CA ILE A 99 9.25 17.73 5.03
C ILE A 99 8.66 18.21 3.70
N VAL A 100 8.08 19.41 3.68
CA VAL A 100 7.39 19.97 2.51
C VAL A 100 8.33 20.12 1.32
N GLU A 101 9.54 20.61 1.56
CA GLU A 101 10.58 20.81 0.54
C GLU A 101 11.03 19.47 -0.06
N ALA A 102 11.06 18.41 0.74
CA ALA A 102 11.38 17.07 0.26
C ALA A 102 10.25 16.51 -0.61
N LEU A 103 8.97 16.68 -0.19
CA LEU A 103 7.82 16.31 -1.02
C LEU A 103 7.84 17.05 -2.36
N GLU A 104 8.06 18.38 -2.35
CA GLU A 104 8.09 19.18 -3.57
C GLU A 104 9.24 18.74 -4.49
N SER A 105 10.43 18.48 -3.92
CA SER A 105 11.59 17.98 -4.66
C SER A 105 11.28 16.63 -5.32
N GLY A 106 10.70 15.68 -4.58
CA GLY A 106 10.29 14.39 -5.11
C GLY A 106 9.23 14.49 -6.20
N LEU A 107 8.19 15.31 -5.97
CA LEU A 107 7.11 15.54 -6.93
C LEU A 107 7.61 16.17 -8.23
N SER A 108 8.60 17.09 -8.14
CA SER A 108 9.15 17.79 -9.30
C SER A 108 9.86 16.89 -10.32
N VAL A 109 10.39 15.74 -9.86
CA VAL A 109 11.11 14.78 -10.70
C VAL A 109 10.29 13.56 -11.07
N TYR A 110 9.13 13.39 -10.45
CA TYR A 110 8.26 12.25 -10.68
C TYR A 110 7.59 12.30 -12.05
N LYS A 111 7.53 11.17 -12.74
CA LYS A 111 6.87 11.03 -14.04
C LYS A 111 5.61 10.20 -13.88
N GLY A 112 4.45 10.83 -14.06
CA GLY A 112 3.14 10.22 -13.87
C GLY A 112 2.30 10.94 -12.81
N ARG A 113 1.33 10.23 -12.23
CA ARG A 113 0.45 10.72 -11.17
C ARG A 113 0.79 10.02 -9.85
N PRO A 114 1.50 10.67 -8.91
CA PRO A 114 1.94 10.04 -7.65
C PRO A 114 0.86 10.00 -6.58
N LEU A 115 1.16 9.25 -5.51
CA LEU A 115 0.48 9.35 -4.23
C LEU A 115 1.39 10.12 -3.25
N VAL A 116 0.93 11.23 -2.70
CA VAL A 116 1.65 11.96 -1.64
C VAL A 116 1.37 11.30 -0.30
N ASN A 117 2.39 10.96 0.45
CA ASN A 117 2.31 10.39 1.80
C ASN A 117 3.10 11.30 2.76
N SER A 118 2.47 12.18 3.54
CA SER A 118 1.03 12.32 3.78
C SER A 118 0.64 13.74 4.22
N VAL A 119 -0.64 13.95 4.43
CA VAL A 119 -1.18 15.12 5.11
C VAL A 119 -1.94 14.68 6.37
N THR A 120 -1.84 15.49 7.45
CA THR A 120 -2.62 15.35 8.68
C THR A 120 -3.74 16.37 8.74
N GLY A 121 -4.65 16.26 9.75
CA GLY A 121 -5.74 17.20 9.97
C GLY A 121 -5.35 18.54 10.61
N GLU A 122 -4.07 18.75 10.90
CA GLU A 122 -3.53 20.03 11.39
C GLU A 122 -3.67 21.11 10.32
N GLU A 123 -4.26 22.28 10.65
CA GLU A 123 -4.51 23.34 9.67
C GLU A 123 -3.24 23.78 8.94
N GLU A 124 -2.13 23.96 9.66
CA GLU A 124 -0.85 24.32 9.07
C GLU A 124 -0.38 23.29 8.03
N ARG A 125 -0.57 21.98 8.31
CA ARG A 125 -0.21 20.91 7.38
C ARG A 125 -1.11 20.88 6.16
N LEU A 126 -2.42 21.10 6.33
CA LEU A 126 -3.37 21.18 5.24
C LEU A 126 -3.02 22.34 4.28
N GLU A 127 -2.71 23.52 4.83
CA GLU A 127 -2.34 24.71 4.06
C GLU A 127 -1.01 24.55 3.29
N MET A 128 -0.07 23.78 3.81
CA MET A 128 1.21 23.53 3.14
C MET A 128 1.15 22.41 2.10
N ILE A 129 0.45 21.31 2.38
CA ILE A 129 0.52 20.09 1.55
C ILE A 129 -0.55 20.08 0.44
N LEU A 130 -1.80 20.50 0.72
CA LEU A 130 -2.87 20.43 -0.29
C LEU A 130 -2.58 21.26 -1.54
N PRO A 131 -1.98 22.46 -1.48
CA PRO A 131 -1.52 23.18 -2.68
C PRO A 131 -0.53 22.39 -3.54
N LEU A 132 0.40 21.64 -2.92
CA LEU A 132 1.34 20.78 -3.65
C LEU A 132 0.62 19.62 -4.34
N VAL A 133 -0.28 18.94 -3.61
CA VAL A 133 -1.11 17.87 -4.16
C VAL A 133 -1.86 18.36 -5.40
N LYS A 134 -2.46 19.55 -5.31
CA LYS A 134 -3.17 20.17 -6.44
C LYS A 134 -2.24 20.56 -7.58
N LYS A 135 -1.10 21.17 -7.27
CA LYS A 135 -0.10 21.62 -8.27
C LYS A 135 0.40 20.48 -9.14
N TYR A 136 0.63 19.30 -8.54
CA TYR A 136 1.19 18.13 -9.21
C TYR A 136 0.13 17.10 -9.63
N ASP A 137 -1.17 17.45 -9.56
CA ASP A 137 -2.30 16.54 -9.86
C ASP A 137 -2.16 15.17 -9.17
N ALA A 138 -1.63 15.17 -7.94
CA ALA A 138 -1.40 13.95 -7.16
C ALA A 138 -2.66 13.48 -6.43
N ALA A 139 -2.68 12.21 -6.01
CA ALA A 139 -3.52 11.77 -4.91
C ALA A 139 -2.77 11.95 -3.58
N VAL A 140 -3.48 11.88 -2.44
CA VAL A 140 -2.89 12.11 -1.13
C VAL A 140 -3.39 11.12 -0.09
N VAL A 141 -2.47 10.64 0.76
CA VAL A 141 -2.79 9.92 1.99
C VAL A 141 -3.16 10.92 3.07
N ALA A 142 -4.36 10.76 3.64
CA ALA A 142 -4.89 11.58 4.74
C ALA A 142 -4.82 10.78 6.05
N ILE A 143 -3.88 11.13 6.92
CA ILE A 143 -3.76 10.49 8.23
C ILE A 143 -4.77 11.09 9.20
N SER A 144 -5.58 10.25 9.85
CA SER A 144 -6.73 10.66 10.68
C SER A 144 -6.31 11.09 12.10
N ASN A 145 -5.35 12.03 12.20
CA ASN A 145 -4.95 12.76 13.40
C ASN A 145 -4.84 14.26 13.12
N ASP A 146 -4.91 15.08 14.16
CA ASP A 146 -4.83 16.54 14.08
C ASP A 146 -4.03 17.12 15.29
N GLU A 147 -4.21 18.42 15.55
CA GLU A 147 -3.56 19.14 16.64
C GLU A 147 -3.81 18.52 18.03
N SER A 148 -4.91 17.80 18.21
CA SER A 148 -5.23 17.08 19.45
C SER A 148 -4.42 15.77 19.63
N GLY A 149 -3.67 15.38 18.59
CA GLY A 149 -2.88 14.16 18.55
C GLY A 149 -3.67 12.95 18.02
N ILE A 150 -3.23 11.75 18.39
CA ILE A 150 -3.84 10.48 17.95
C ILE A 150 -4.92 10.07 18.95
N SER A 151 -6.18 10.11 18.53
CA SER A 151 -7.30 9.64 19.36
C SER A 151 -7.49 8.12 19.27
N GLU A 152 -7.78 7.48 20.41
CA GLU A 152 -8.21 6.07 20.43
C GLU A 152 -9.66 5.88 19.95
N ASP A 153 -10.48 6.93 20.02
CA ASP A 153 -11.88 6.89 19.59
C ASP A 153 -11.97 6.91 18.05
N PRO A 154 -12.51 5.86 17.41
CA PRO A 154 -12.69 5.82 15.96
C PRO A 154 -13.66 6.90 15.43
N ASN A 155 -14.54 7.46 16.26
CA ASN A 155 -15.43 8.55 15.83
C ASN A 155 -14.65 9.85 15.68
N VAL A 156 -13.77 10.17 16.62
CA VAL A 156 -12.89 11.35 16.52
C VAL A 156 -12.00 11.23 15.28
N ARG A 157 -11.39 10.06 15.04
CA ARG A 157 -10.59 9.84 13.83
C ARG A 157 -11.40 9.95 12.55
N TYR A 158 -12.67 9.54 12.57
CA TYR A 158 -13.57 9.73 11.43
C TYR A 158 -13.82 11.21 11.16
N ASP A 159 -14.07 12.01 12.19
CA ASP A 159 -14.34 13.45 12.05
C ASP A 159 -13.11 14.19 11.52
N VAL A 160 -11.90 13.81 11.97
CA VAL A 160 -10.64 14.33 11.40
C VAL A 160 -10.47 13.93 9.93
N ALA A 161 -10.71 12.67 9.59
CA ALA A 161 -10.65 12.23 8.19
C ALA A 161 -11.64 13.00 7.30
N LYS A 162 -12.86 13.22 7.80
CA LYS A 162 -13.88 14.03 7.11
C LYS A 162 -13.40 15.45 6.90
N LYS A 163 -12.85 16.09 7.94
CA LYS A 163 -12.26 17.44 7.85
C LYS A 163 -11.21 17.50 6.73
N ILE A 164 -10.25 16.55 6.70
CA ILE A 164 -9.21 16.54 5.66
C ILE A 164 -9.81 16.41 4.26
N VAL A 165 -10.79 15.52 4.07
CA VAL A 165 -11.46 15.33 2.78
C VAL A 165 -12.18 16.61 2.34
N GLU A 166 -12.92 17.27 3.22
CA GLU A 166 -13.63 18.52 2.93
C GLU A 166 -12.63 19.65 2.58
N ARG A 167 -11.53 19.76 3.35
CA ARG A 167 -10.46 20.72 3.05
C ARG A 167 -9.78 20.44 1.71
N ALA A 168 -9.56 19.17 1.36
CA ALA A 168 -9.03 18.81 0.04
C ALA A 168 -9.97 19.21 -1.09
N GLU A 169 -11.29 19.04 -0.91
CA GLU A 169 -12.30 19.49 -1.88
C GLU A 169 -12.28 21.03 -2.04
N ASP A 170 -12.04 21.81 -0.98
CA ASP A 170 -11.87 23.28 -1.05
C ASP A 170 -10.68 23.70 -1.93
N TYR A 171 -9.61 22.91 -1.95
CA TYR A 171 -8.46 23.10 -2.86
C TYR A 171 -8.70 22.53 -4.27
N GLY A 172 -9.90 21.97 -4.55
CA GLY A 172 -10.26 21.38 -5.83
C GLY A 172 -9.59 20.02 -6.09
N ILE A 173 -9.21 19.31 -5.02
CA ILE A 173 -8.79 17.90 -5.05
C ILE A 173 -10.05 17.06 -4.91
N LYS A 174 -10.26 16.10 -5.82
CA LYS A 174 -11.46 15.28 -5.78
C LYS A 174 -11.42 14.33 -4.58
N ARG A 175 -12.55 14.08 -3.95
CA ARG A 175 -12.71 13.13 -2.84
C ARG A 175 -12.09 11.76 -3.11
N GLN A 176 -12.24 11.26 -4.33
CA GLN A 176 -11.68 9.98 -4.75
C GLN A 176 -10.14 9.96 -4.77
N ASP A 177 -9.49 11.12 -4.76
CA ASP A 177 -8.04 11.26 -4.77
C ASP A 177 -7.46 11.41 -3.35
N VAL A 178 -8.33 11.35 -2.33
CA VAL A 178 -7.95 11.29 -0.92
C VAL A 178 -8.07 9.84 -0.44
N VAL A 179 -6.94 9.25 -0.03
CA VAL A 179 -6.85 7.89 0.51
C VAL A 179 -6.62 8.00 2.02
N VAL A 180 -7.59 7.60 2.82
CA VAL A 180 -7.53 7.82 4.28
C VAL A 180 -6.72 6.72 4.96
N ASP A 181 -5.76 7.10 5.81
CA ASP A 181 -5.13 6.21 6.78
C ASP A 181 -5.93 6.29 8.10
N PRO A 182 -6.59 5.19 8.52
CA PRO A 182 -7.39 5.15 9.74
C PRO A 182 -6.53 5.07 11.02
N LEU A 183 -5.19 5.16 10.94
CA LEU A 183 -4.25 5.00 12.04
C LEU A 183 -4.38 3.65 12.75
N VAL A 184 -3.61 2.69 12.28
CA VAL A 184 -3.55 1.35 12.89
C VAL A 184 -2.63 1.39 14.12
N MET A 185 -3.21 1.18 15.29
CA MET A 185 -2.48 1.14 16.56
C MET A 185 -2.18 -0.30 16.98
N PRO A 186 -1.09 -0.55 17.76
CA PRO A 186 -0.71 -1.88 18.20
C PRO A 186 -1.75 -2.51 19.13
N VAL A 187 -2.25 -3.71 18.80
CA VAL A 187 -3.19 -4.45 19.66
C VAL A 187 -2.53 -4.88 20.98
N GLY A 188 -1.21 -4.97 21.02
CA GLY A 188 -0.47 -5.25 22.26
C GLY A 188 -0.52 -4.10 23.28
N ALA A 189 -0.72 -2.86 22.83
CA ALA A 189 -0.88 -1.68 23.67
C ALA A 189 -2.37 -1.37 23.92
N ILE A 190 -3.22 -1.52 22.90
CA ILE A 190 -4.65 -1.16 22.94
C ILE A 190 -5.45 -2.36 22.46
N ASN A 191 -6.03 -3.11 23.39
CA ASN A 191 -6.75 -4.37 23.10
C ASN A 191 -7.90 -4.19 22.08
N SER A 192 -8.56 -3.02 22.07
CA SER A 192 -9.64 -2.68 21.15
C SER A 192 -9.20 -2.13 19.79
N ALA A 193 -7.89 -1.96 19.54
CA ALA A 193 -7.37 -1.30 18.34
C ALA A 193 -7.87 -1.93 17.05
N GLY A 194 -7.87 -3.27 16.96
CA GLY A 194 -8.37 -3.98 15.78
C GLY A 194 -9.86 -3.73 15.53
N ILE A 195 -10.71 -3.85 16.56
CA ILE A 195 -12.15 -3.59 16.43
C ILE A 195 -12.42 -2.13 16.08
N GLY A 196 -11.69 -1.20 16.69
CA GLY A 196 -11.83 0.23 16.44
C GLY A 196 -11.50 0.59 14.99
N VAL A 197 -10.38 0.09 14.46
CA VAL A 197 -9.99 0.36 13.07
C VAL A 197 -10.95 -0.26 12.05
N PHE A 198 -11.48 -1.48 12.29
CA PHE A 198 -12.46 -2.09 11.39
C PHE A 198 -13.78 -1.30 11.35
N LYS A 199 -14.24 -0.76 12.49
CA LYS A 199 -15.42 0.14 12.53
C LYS A 199 -15.17 1.41 11.72
N LEU A 200 -14.00 2.02 11.90
CA LEU A 200 -13.63 3.24 11.17
C LEU A 200 -13.54 2.99 9.67
N ILE A 201 -12.90 1.91 9.21
CA ILE A 201 -12.81 1.54 7.79
C ILE A 201 -14.20 1.41 7.17
N ARG A 202 -15.16 0.75 7.85
CA ARG A 202 -16.54 0.62 7.34
C ARG A 202 -17.20 1.98 7.16
N ARG A 203 -17.07 2.88 8.15
CA ARG A 203 -17.63 4.23 8.07
C ARG A 203 -17.00 5.05 6.94
N LEU A 204 -15.67 4.99 6.79
CA LEU A 204 -14.96 5.65 5.69
C LEU A 204 -15.45 5.17 4.32
N ARG A 205 -15.68 3.86 4.16
CA ARG A 205 -16.23 3.27 2.94
C ARG A 205 -17.69 3.67 2.69
N GLU A 206 -18.55 3.54 3.70
CA GLU A 206 -20.01 3.63 3.53
C GLU A 206 -20.51 5.07 3.56
N GLU A 207 -19.98 5.89 4.46
CA GLU A 207 -20.43 7.26 4.69
C GLU A 207 -19.59 8.25 3.86
N LEU A 208 -18.27 8.21 4.00
CA LEU A 208 -17.36 9.15 3.33
C LEU A 208 -17.01 8.74 1.88
N LYS A 209 -17.12 7.44 1.57
CA LYS A 209 -16.87 6.85 0.24
C LYS A 209 -15.48 7.10 -0.30
N VAL A 210 -14.48 7.03 0.57
CA VAL A 210 -13.05 7.18 0.25
C VAL A 210 -12.33 5.85 0.32
N ASN A 211 -11.24 5.71 -0.45
CA ASN A 211 -10.31 4.60 -0.33
C ASN A 211 -9.48 4.72 0.94
N THR A 212 -8.90 3.62 1.39
CA THR A 212 -8.11 3.57 2.62
C THR A 212 -6.79 2.84 2.42
N THR A 213 -5.79 3.26 3.19
CA THR A 213 -4.48 2.61 3.32
C THR A 213 -4.06 2.56 4.78
N CYS A 214 -3.01 1.82 5.12
CA CYS A 214 -2.38 1.89 6.44
C CYS A 214 -0.99 1.25 6.43
N GLY A 215 -0.16 1.57 7.40
CA GLY A 215 1.00 0.77 7.76
C GLY A 215 0.56 -0.53 8.42
N ALA A 216 0.48 -1.64 7.67
CA ALA A 216 -0.13 -2.89 8.12
C ALA A 216 0.60 -3.51 9.32
N SER A 217 1.92 -3.38 9.37
CA SER A 217 2.76 -3.96 10.43
C SER A 217 2.58 -3.33 11.82
N ASN A 218 1.92 -2.17 11.89
CA ASN A 218 1.68 -1.47 13.16
C ASN A 218 0.79 -2.27 14.10
N ILE A 219 -0.19 -3.02 13.57
CA ILE A 219 -1.14 -3.81 14.38
C ILE A 219 -0.45 -4.80 15.32
N SER A 220 0.65 -5.39 14.90
CA SER A 220 1.37 -6.45 15.61
C SER A 220 2.64 -5.97 16.33
N PHE A 221 2.87 -4.63 16.39
CA PHE A 221 4.10 -4.10 16.96
C PHE A 221 4.32 -4.59 18.39
N GLY A 222 5.55 -5.07 18.67
CA GLY A 222 5.94 -5.59 19.99
C GLY A 222 5.47 -7.04 20.29
N LEU A 223 4.72 -7.68 19.39
CA LEU A 223 4.20 -9.03 19.61
C LEU A 223 5.02 -10.10 18.87
N PRO A 224 5.04 -11.35 19.34
CA PRO A 224 5.63 -12.47 18.61
C PRO A 224 4.74 -12.89 17.43
N ASN A 225 5.32 -13.64 16.47
CA ASN A 225 4.63 -14.15 15.26
C ASN A 225 3.84 -13.06 14.51
N ARG A 226 4.51 -11.94 14.23
CA ARG A 226 3.90 -10.76 13.64
C ARG A 226 3.23 -11.05 12.30
N HIS A 227 3.80 -11.91 11.46
CA HIS A 227 3.25 -12.23 10.14
C HIS A 227 1.88 -12.91 10.22
N GLY A 228 1.67 -13.79 11.19
CA GLY A 228 0.37 -14.41 11.43
C GLY A 228 -0.71 -13.39 11.85
N LEU A 229 -0.34 -12.44 12.73
CA LEU A 229 -1.23 -11.35 13.13
C LEU A 229 -1.52 -10.37 11.98
N ASN A 230 -0.48 -9.97 11.23
CA ASN A 230 -0.63 -9.08 10.08
C ASN A 230 -1.52 -9.71 9.00
N SER A 231 -1.34 -11.00 8.71
CA SER A 231 -2.17 -11.74 7.75
C SER A 231 -3.65 -11.77 8.16
N SER A 232 -3.91 -12.03 9.44
CA SER A 232 -5.25 -12.00 10.01
C SER A 232 -5.86 -10.61 9.95
N PHE A 233 -5.10 -9.59 10.35
CA PHE A 233 -5.51 -8.19 10.31
C PHE A 233 -5.86 -7.75 8.88
N LEU A 234 -4.97 -8.00 7.91
CA LEU A 234 -5.19 -7.62 6.52
C LEU A 234 -6.46 -8.22 5.95
N SER A 235 -6.67 -9.53 6.15
CA SER A 235 -7.90 -10.21 5.68
C SER A 235 -9.17 -9.61 6.29
N MET A 236 -9.16 -9.32 7.60
CA MET A 236 -10.30 -8.71 8.31
C MET A 236 -10.51 -7.25 7.90
N ALA A 237 -9.44 -6.48 7.69
CA ALA A 237 -9.49 -5.10 7.24
C ALA A 237 -10.05 -4.99 5.80
N MET A 238 -9.64 -5.89 4.90
CA MET A 238 -10.21 -6.02 3.56
C MET A 238 -11.72 -6.34 3.64
N GLY A 239 -12.13 -7.26 4.51
CA GLY A 239 -13.54 -7.55 4.78
C GLY A 239 -14.31 -6.35 5.34
N ALA A 240 -13.66 -5.45 6.06
CA ALA A 240 -14.24 -4.19 6.52
C ALA A 240 -14.30 -3.12 5.42
N GLY A 241 -13.52 -3.26 4.33
CA GLY A 241 -13.52 -2.34 3.20
C GLY A 241 -12.21 -1.62 2.93
N MET A 242 -11.09 -2.03 3.54
CA MET A 242 -9.77 -1.50 3.22
C MET A 242 -9.37 -1.84 1.79
N THR A 243 -8.76 -0.87 1.08
CA THR A 243 -8.46 -0.99 -0.35
C THR A 243 -6.96 -1.06 -0.67
N SER A 244 -6.11 -0.67 0.26
CA SER A 244 -4.65 -0.75 0.12
C SER A 244 -3.95 -0.83 1.46
N ALA A 245 -2.67 -1.22 1.48
CA ALA A 245 -1.82 -1.15 2.65
C ALA A 245 -0.35 -0.97 2.26
N ILE A 246 0.37 -0.22 3.09
CA ILE A 246 1.82 -0.09 3.08
C ILE A 246 2.37 -1.26 3.90
N MET A 247 3.13 -2.14 3.25
CA MET A 247 3.58 -3.39 3.86
C MET A 247 4.82 -3.95 3.15
N ASN A 248 5.45 -4.95 3.75
CA ASN A 248 6.55 -5.65 3.11
C ASN A 248 6.03 -6.81 2.23
N PRO A 249 6.05 -6.70 0.90
CA PRO A 249 5.55 -7.75 0.00
C PRO A 249 6.43 -9.01 -0.02
N LEU A 250 7.63 -8.97 0.57
CA LEU A 250 8.50 -10.14 0.69
C LEU A 250 7.99 -11.14 1.76
N HIS A 251 7.01 -10.77 2.57
CA HIS A 251 6.37 -11.65 3.53
C HIS A 251 5.24 -12.45 2.85
N ASN A 252 5.57 -13.63 2.37
CA ASN A 252 4.68 -14.47 1.57
C ASN A 252 3.37 -14.83 2.29
N GLU A 253 3.37 -14.97 3.62
CA GLU A 253 2.16 -15.23 4.41
C GLU A 253 1.13 -14.11 4.27
N GLU A 254 1.58 -12.85 4.38
CA GLU A 254 0.74 -11.67 4.27
C GLU A 254 0.20 -11.51 2.84
N VAL A 255 1.06 -11.67 1.83
CA VAL A 255 0.67 -11.61 0.41
C VAL A 255 -0.33 -12.72 0.06
N THR A 256 -0.14 -13.93 0.60
CA THR A 256 -1.07 -15.05 0.42
C THR A 256 -2.42 -14.76 1.05
N ALA A 257 -2.43 -14.19 2.27
CA ALA A 257 -3.67 -13.80 2.95
C ALA A 257 -4.47 -12.76 2.15
N ILE A 258 -3.79 -11.74 1.58
CA ILE A 258 -4.42 -10.74 0.71
C ILE A 258 -5.02 -11.38 -0.55
N LYS A 259 -4.28 -12.24 -1.25
CA LYS A 259 -4.79 -12.93 -2.45
C LYS A 259 -5.99 -13.82 -2.13
N GLY A 260 -5.97 -14.50 -0.98
CA GLY A 260 -7.10 -15.28 -0.49
C GLY A 260 -8.31 -14.40 -0.16
N ALA A 261 -8.09 -13.26 0.49
CA ALA A 261 -9.15 -12.31 0.78
C ALA A 261 -9.76 -11.69 -0.50
N ASP A 262 -8.96 -11.39 -1.53
CA ASP A 262 -9.45 -10.96 -2.86
C ASP A 262 -10.43 -11.98 -3.46
N VAL A 263 -10.13 -13.28 -3.35
CA VAL A 263 -11.04 -14.34 -3.80
C VAL A 263 -12.35 -14.29 -3.00
N MET A 264 -12.26 -14.20 -1.67
CA MET A 264 -13.45 -14.17 -0.78
C MET A 264 -14.30 -12.91 -0.99
N MET A 265 -13.67 -11.79 -1.35
CA MET A 265 -14.35 -10.53 -1.64
C MET A 265 -14.92 -10.46 -3.07
N GLY A 266 -14.71 -11.48 -3.90
CA GLY A 266 -15.21 -11.56 -5.26
C GLY A 266 -14.51 -10.65 -6.27
N VAL A 267 -13.35 -10.10 -5.92
CA VAL A 267 -12.54 -9.25 -6.81
C VAL A 267 -11.51 -10.04 -7.63
N ASP A 268 -11.48 -11.37 -7.48
CA ASP A 268 -10.73 -12.30 -8.34
C ASP A 268 -11.70 -13.24 -9.08
N PRO A 269 -12.32 -12.82 -10.20
CA PRO A 269 -13.30 -13.61 -10.93
C PRO A 269 -12.75 -14.99 -11.32
N GLU A 270 -13.55 -16.04 -11.06
CA GLU A 270 -13.19 -17.43 -11.33
C GLU A 270 -11.88 -17.88 -10.67
N CYS A 271 -11.44 -17.16 -9.60
CA CYS A 271 -10.20 -17.41 -8.88
C CYS A 271 -8.95 -17.43 -9.80
N ARG A 272 -8.98 -16.68 -10.90
CA ARG A 272 -7.93 -16.76 -11.95
C ARG A 272 -6.55 -16.40 -11.44
N ARG A 273 -6.43 -15.31 -10.66
CA ARG A 273 -5.13 -14.87 -10.10
C ARG A 273 -4.63 -15.85 -9.04
N TRP A 274 -5.53 -16.34 -8.20
CA TRP A 274 -5.23 -17.38 -7.22
C TRP A 274 -4.71 -18.64 -7.88
N ILE A 275 -5.44 -19.18 -8.84
CA ILE A 275 -5.07 -20.38 -9.58
C ILE A 275 -3.73 -20.19 -10.30
N LYS A 276 -3.52 -19.05 -10.97
CA LYS A 276 -2.26 -18.75 -11.66
C LYS A 276 -1.07 -18.72 -10.69
N THR A 277 -1.29 -18.22 -9.47
CA THR A 277 -0.22 -18.11 -8.46
C THR A 277 0.16 -19.47 -7.85
N PHE A 278 -0.82 -20.34 -7.59
CA PHE A 278 -0.63 -21.54 -6.75
C PHE A 278 -0.80 -22.85 -7.50
N ARG A 279 -1.20 -22.85 -8.76
CA ARG A 279 -1.21 -24.08 -9.55
C ARG A 279 0.20 -24.40 -10.03
N GLU A 280 0.73 -25.56 -9.64
CA GLU A 280 1.95 -26.09 -10.24
C GLU A 280 1.80 -26.19 -11.76
N PRO A 281 2.83 -25.87 -12.56
CA PRO A 281 2.82 -26.14 -13.98
C PRO A 281 2.48 -27.62 -14.19
N SER A 282 1.43 -27.91 -14.95
CA SER A 282 1.15 -29.29 -15.34
C SER A 282 2.40 -29.82 -16.04
N VAL A 283 3.10 -30.75 -15.43
CA VAL A 283 4.11 -31.54 -16.13
C VAL A 283 3.34 -32.27 -17.25
N GLU A 284 3.48 -31.82 -18.48
CA GLU A 284 3.03 -32.61 -19.64
C GLU A 284 3.73 -33.95 -19.53
N LYS A 285 2.99 -34.97 -19.07
CA LYS A 285 3.44 -36.36 -19.21
C LYS A 285 3.47 -36.60 -20.71
N GLY A 286 4.68 -36.45 -21.28
CA GLY A 286 4.98 -36.82 -22.64
C GLY A 286 4.37 -38.16 -22.91
N GLY A 287 3.59 -38.22 -23.97
CA GLY A 287 2.86 -39.40 -24.38
C GLY A 287 3.80 -40.60 -24.62
N GLU A 288 3.64 -41.57 -23.79
CA GLU A 288 3.93 -42.96 -24.09
C GLU A 288 2.89 -43.79 -23.37
N ASN A 289 1.90 -44.27 -24.12
CA ASN A 289 1.63 -45.70 -24.11
C ASN A 289 0.29 -46.06 -24.74
N SER A 290 0.42 -46.53 -25.95
CA SER A 290 -0.44 -47.57 -26.50
C SER A 290 -0.39 -48.80 -25.59
N ARG A 291 -1.30 -48.93 -24.64
CA ARG A 291 -1.61 -50.20 -24.00
C ARG A 291 -2.81 -50.82 -24.63
N THR A 292 -2.52 -51.73 -25.60
CA THR A 292 -3.43 -52.76 -26.10
C THR A 292 -4.09 -53.51 -24.93
N ARG A 293 -5.39 -53.35 -24.80
CA ARG A 293 -6.20 -54.17 -23.90
C ARG A 293 -6.26 -55.59 -24.43
N PRO A 294 -5.96 -56.68 -23.65
CA PRO A 294 -6.16 -58.05 -24.09
C PRO A 294 -7.70 -58.35 -24.14
N ARG A 295 -8.11 -58.86 -25.29
CA ARG A 295 -9.48 -59.36 -25.55
C ARG A 295 -9.76 -60.55 -24.59
N ARG A 296 -10.70 -60.40 -23.71
CA ARG A 296 -11.25 -61.52 -22.91
C ARG A 296 -12.03 -62.45 -23.83
N ARG A 297 -11.49 -63.67 -24.09
CA ARG A 297 -12.23 -64.77 -24.69
C ARG A 297 -13.36 -65.22 -23.80
N ARG A 298 -14.63 -65.13 -24.27
CA ARG A 298 -15.77 -65.87 -23.72
C ARG A 298 -15.53 -67.36 -23.97
N ARG A 299 -15.58 -68.18 -22.91
CA ARG A 299 -15.82 -69.62 -23.01
C ARG A 299 -17.31 -69.85 -22.90
N GLN A 300 -17.77 -70.72 -23.78
CA GLN A 300 -19.07 -71.36 -23.78
C GLN A 300 -19.28 -72.23 -22.51
#